data_15453e65b19e1c43978e79462cd69fb5
#
_entry.id   15453e65b19e1c43978e79462cd69fb5
#
_cell.length_a   1.000
_cell.length_b   1.000
_cell.length_c   1.000
_cell.angle_alpha   90.00
_cell.angle_beta   90.00
_cell.angle_gamma   90.00
#
_symmetry.space_group_name_H-M   'P 1'
#
loop_
_entity.id
_entity.type
_entity.pdbx_description
1 polymer ?
#
loop_
_entity_poly.entity_id
_entity_poly.type
_entity_poly.pdbx_seq_one_letter_code
_entity_poly.pdbx_strand_id
1 'polypeptide(L)'
;DARQPAASPALALDHRMEVVVDQGWSNSTGETIWQRAERLAPYCRGFLATFVEDEGCLKGMNLDAVKALSQRLSGRLTVAGGIKDTAQIAAISRLGLDVQVGMALYKGLVDPIEAVLESLNFGGVKSGDQELIPTVVQDQAGQVLMLAYSSRESLRLALTEGRGVYFSRSRQSLWRKGETSGHVQELLSCRADCDRDSLLFTVRQVEAACHNDTYSCFAGAGADRKFSLAALFSPLESRKEDAAEGS
;
A
#
# COMPACT_ATOMS: atom_id res chain seq x y z
N ASP A 1 10.76 16.96 -13.55
CA ASP A 1 9.33 16.92 -13.91
C ASP A 1 9.01 15.60 -14.62
N ALA A 2 9.04 14.50 -13.87
CA ALA A 2 8.46 13.24 -14.36
C ALA A 2 6.95 13.37 -14.23
N ARG A 3 6.30 13.93 -15.25
CA ARG A 3 4.85 13.88 -15.42
C ARG A 3 4.48 12.39 -15.37
N GLN A 4 3.71 12.00 -14.36
CA GLN A 4 3.01 10.72 -14.43
C GLN A 4 2.28 10.69 -15.78
N PRO A 5 2.51 9.68 -16.63
CA PRO A 5 1.75 9.58 -17.87
C PRO A 5 0.27 9.58 -17.50
N ALA A 6 -0.51 10.36 -18.22
CA ALA A 6 -1.96 10.45 -18.04
C ALA A 6 -2.49 9.03 -17.87
N ALA A 7 -3.19 8.79 -16.76
CA ALA A 7 -3.69 7.47 -16.43
C ALA A 7 -4.55 6.99 -17.59
N SER A 8 -4.10 5.97 -18.32
CA SER A 8 -4.94 5.33 -19.32
C SER A 8 -6.18 4.80 -18.61
N PRO A 9 -7.39 5.01 -19.12
CA PRO A 9 -8.62 4.68 -18.44
C PRO A 9 -8.70 3.19 -18.14
N ALA A 10 -9.29 2.83 -17.00
CA ALA A 10 -9.83 1.50 -16.81
C ALA A 10 -11.12 1.39 -17.63
N LEU A 11 -11.29 0.27 -18.35
CA LEU A 11 -12.50 0.02 -19.13
C LEU A 11 -13.46 -0.88 -18.37
N ALA A 12 -14.74 -0.55 -18.41
CA ALA A 12 -15.77 -1.31 -17.74
C ALA A 12 -16.07 -2.63 -18.46
N LEU A 13 -16.20 -3.69 -17.69
CA LEU A 13 -16.59 -5.04 -18.08
C LEU A 13 -17.78 -5.45 -17.20
N ASP A 14 -18.91 -4.77 -17.36
CA ASP A 14 -20.14 -5.16 -16.68
C ASP A 14 -20.64 -6.47 -17.27
N HIS A 15 -20.81 -7.50 -16.44
CA HIS A 15 -21.16 -8.83 -16.94
C HIS A 15 -22.19 -9.52 -16.04
N ARG A 16 -22.95 -10.41 -16.65
CA ARG A 16 -23.86 -11.35 -15.99
C ARG A 16 -23.51 -12.75 -16.47
N MET A 17 -23.13 -13.64 -15.53
CA MET A 17 -22.68 -15.00 -15.87
C MET A 17 -21.67 -15.03 -17.03
N GLU A 18 -20.60 -14.22 -16.90
CA GLU A 18 -19.51 -14.06 -17.89
C GLU A 18 -19.88 -13.41 -19.24
N VAL A 19 -21.15 -13.09 -19.50
CA VAL A 19 -21.57 -12.38 -20.71
C VAL A 19 -21.64 -10.88 -20.43
N VAL A 20 -20.99 -10.09 -21.27
CA VAL A 20 -20.96 -8.63 -21.12
C VAL A 20 -22.33 -8.05 -21.40
N VAL A 21 -22.74 -7.13 -20.52
CA VAL A 21 -23.97 -6.36 -20.65
C VAL A 21 -23.67 -4.87 -20.81
N ASP A 22 -24.54 -4.15 -21.49
CA ASP A 22 -24.41 -2.71 -21.71
C ASP A 22 -25.75 -1.99 -21.58
N GLN A 23 -25.81 -0.70 -21.96
CA GLN A 23 -27.00 0.15 -21.90
C GLN A 23 -27.71 0.12 -20.52
N GLY A 24 -26.92 0.28 -19.45
CA GLY A 24 -27.44 0.21 -18.09
C GLY A 24 -27.90 -1.22 -17.70
N TRP A 25 -27.18 -2.23 -18.23
CA TRP A 25 -27.35 -3.66 -17.98
C TRP A 25 -28.64 -4.27 -18.58
N SER A 26 -29.31 -3.52 -19.45
CA SER A 26 -30.55 -3.97 -20.10
C SER A 26 -30.32 -4.81 -21.35
N ASN A 27 -29.13 -4.72 -21.95
CA ASN A 27 -28.80 -5.42 -23.19
C ASN A 27 -27.65 -6.40 -22.98
N SER A 28 -27.87 -7.67 -23.41
CA SER A 28 -26.81 -8.67 -23.46
C SER A 28 -26.11 -8.61 -24.81
N THR A 29 -24.81 -8.42 -24.80
CA THR A 29 -24.02 -8.26 -26.02
C THR A 29 -23.74 -9.59 -26.73
N GLY A 30 -23.91 -10.71 -26.06
CA GLY A 30 -23.49 -12.04 -26.53
C GLY A 30 -21.97 -12.25 -26.51
N GLU A 31 -21.18 -11.22 -26.20
CA GLU A 31 -19.73 -11.28 -26.07
C GLU A 31 -19.35 -11.67 -24.64
N THR A 32 -18.42 -12.61 -24.49
CA THR A 32 -17.93 -12.96 -23.15
C THR A 32 -17.01 -11.88 -22.60
N ILE A 33 -16.89 -11.80 -21.27
CA ILE A 33 -15.94 -10.90 -20.60
C ILE A 33 -14.50 -11.10 -21.09
N TRP A 34 -14.15 -12.33 -21.44
CA TRP A 34 -12.83 -12.71 -21.96
C TRP A 34 -12.56 -12.13 -23.35
N GLN A 35 -13.51 -12.30 -24.27
CA GLN A 35 -13.43 -11.77 -25.63
C GLN A 35 -13.35 -10.24 -25.61
N ARG A 36 -14.19 -9.60 -24.78
CA ARG A 36 -14.18 -8.15 -24.61
C ARG A 36 -12.85 -7.66 -24.06
N ALA A 37 -12.35 -8.30 -23.02
CA ALA A 37 -11.09 -7.92 -22.37
C ALA A 37 -9.91 -8.06 -23.33
N GLU A 38 -9.80 -9.18 -24.06
CA GLU A 38 -8.75 -9.40 -25.05
C GLU A 38 -8.74 -8.32 -26.13
N ARG A 39 -9.92 -7.98 -26.65
CA ARG A 39 -10.07 -6.92 -27.66
C ARG A 39 -9.71 -5.53 -27.15
N LEU A 40 -9.98 -5.24 -25.88
CA LEU A 40 -9.77 -3.92 -25.28
C LEU A 40 -8.41 -3.75 -24.59
N ALA A 41 -7.72 -4.83 -24.24
CA ALA A 41 -6.43 -4.80 -23.55
C ALA A 41 -5.38 -3.87 -24.20
N PRO A 42 -5.25 -3.75 -25.54
CA PRO A 42 -4.30 -2.82 -26.14
C PRO A 42 -4.61 -1.33 -25.87
N TYR A 43 -5.82 -1.00 -25.45
CA TYR A 43 -6.32 0.39 -25.32
C TYR A 43 -6.46 0.85 -23.87
N CYS A 44 -6.22 -0.02 -22.89
CA CYS A 44 -6.37 0.32 -21.46
C CYS A 44 -5.24 -0.27 -20.61
N ARG A 45 -5.10 0.25 -19.38
CA ARG A 45 -4.14 -0.28 -18.40
C ARG A 45 -4.79 -1.18 -17.37
N GLY A 46 -6.11 -1.33 -17.42
CA GLY A 46 -6.85 -2.14 -16.47
C GLY A 46 -8.34 -2.20 -16.77
N PHE A 47 -9.03 -2.98 -15.99
CA PHE A 47 -10.45 -3.23 -16.14
C PHE A 47 -11.18 -2.99 -14.83
N LEU A 48 -12.42 -2.54 -14.93
CA LEU A 48 -13.41 -2.57 -13.87
C LEU A 48 -14.44 -3.66 -14.20
N ALA A 49 -14.40 -4.78 -13.50
CA ALA A 49 -15.35 -5.88 -13.68
C ALA A 49 -16.49 -5.78 -12.67
N THR A 50 -17.72 -5.58 -13.15
CA THR A 50 -18.91 -5.50 -12.30
C THR A 50 -19.72 -6.80 -12.40
N PHE A 51 -19.92 -7.47 -11.27
CA PHE A 51 -20.82 -8.61 -11.14
C PHE A 51 -22.25 -8.09 -10.97
N VAL A 52 -22.94 -7.89 -12.09
CA VAL A 52 -24.22 -7.18 -12.14
C VAL A 52 -25.33 -7.92 -11.39
N GLU A 53 -25.30 -9.25 -11.39
CA GLU A 53 -26.25 -10.07 -10.64
C GLU A 53 -26.18 -9.89 -9.12
N ASP A 54 -25.03 -9.48 -8.62
CA ASP A 54 -24.77 -9.26 -7.20
C ASP A 54 -24.87 -7.79 -6.80
N GLU A 55 -24.96 -6.86 -7.77
CA GLU A 55 -24.97 -5.42 -7.52
C GLU A 55 -26.13 -5.01 -6.63
N GLY A 56 -25.83 -4.30 -5.55
CA GLY A 56 -26.82 -3.85 -4.56
C GLY A 56 -27.42 -4.94 -3.67
N CYS A 57 -27.13 -6.20 -3.91
CA CYS A 57 -27.74 -7.32 -3.19
C CYS A 57 -27.14 -7.57 -1.80
N LEU A 58 -25.91 -7.10 -1.53
CA LEU A 58 -25.15 -7.29 -0.27
C LEU A 58 -25.03 -8.79 0.15
N LYS A 59 -25.07 -9.70 -0.81
CA LYS A 59 -24.97 -11.15 -0.55
C LYS A 59 -23.54 -11.65 -0.45
N GLY A 60 -22.59 -10.83 -0.88
CA GLY A 60 -21.19 -11.18 -1.04
C GLY A 60 -20.86 -11.58 -2.47
N MET A 61 -19.67 -11.22 -2.90
CA MET A 61 -19.11 -11.57 -4.20
C MET A 61 -18.54 -12.99 -4.18
N ASN A 62 -18.66 -13.71 -5.28
CA ASN A 62 -18.06 -15.03 -5.44
C ASN A 62 -16.52 -14.87 -5.60
N LEU A 63 -15.76 -15.21 -4.54
CA LEU A 63 -14.30 -15.08 -4.54
C LEU A 63 -13.60 -16.02 -5.54
N ASP A 64 -14.18 -17.17 -5.86
CA ASP A 64 -13.60 -18.09 -6.85
C ASP A 64 -13.73 -17.50 -8.26
N ALA A 65 -14.85 -16.85 -8.56
CA ALA A 65 -15.02 -16.13 -9.82
C ALA A 65 -14.05 -14.93 -9.93
N VAL A 66 -13.86 -14.17 -8.84
CA VAL A 66 -12.89 -13.07 -8.77
C VAL A 66 -11.47 -13.58 -8.99
N LYS A 67 -11.11 -14.70 -8.37
CA LYS A 67 -9.80 -15.32 -8.54
C LYS A 67 -9.59 -15.81 -9.98
N ALA A 68 -10.60 -16.41 -10.59
CA ALA A 68 -10.53 -16.83 -11.99
C ALA A 68 -10.33 -15.62 -12.93
N LEU A 69 -10.99 -14.50 -12.67
CA LEU A 69 -10.78 -13.24 -13.40
C LEU A 69 -9.35 -12.75 -13.25
N SER A 70 -8.82 -12.70 -12.02
CA SER A 70 -7.47 -12.21 -11.75
C SER A 70 -6.36 -13.04 -12.42
N GLN A 71 -6.60 -14.32 -12.64
CA GLN A 71 -5.65 -15.23 -13.29
C GLN A 71 -5.64 -15.11 -14.82
N ARG A 72 -6.73 -14.63 -15.41
CA ARG A 72 -6.92 -14.59 -16.88
C ARG A 72 -6.81 -13.19 -17.46
N LEU A 73 -7.16 -12.14 -16.69
CA LEU A 73 -7.05 -10.76 -17.15
C LEU A 73 -5.68 -10.21 -16.79
N SER A 74 -4.99 -9.64 -17.75
CA SER A 74 -3.73 -8.92 -17.55
C SER A 74 -3.99 -7.46 -17.22
N GLY A 75 -3.10 -6.84 -16.41
CA GLY A 75 -3.21 -5.44 -16.01
C GLY A 75 -3.95 -5.25 -14.68
N ARG A 76 -4.23 -3.99 -14.36
CA ARG A 76 -4.93 -3.62 -13.11
C ARG A 76 -6.39 -4.04 -13.18
N LEU A 77 -6.86 -4.80 -12.21
CA LEU A 77 -8.25 -5.22 -12.13
C LEU A 77 -8.91 -4.64 -10.88
N THR A 78 -9.98 -3.90 -11.08
CA THR A 78 -10.91 -3.47 -10.04
C THR A 78 -12.17 -4.31 -10.15
N VAL A 79 -12.66 -4.85 -9.04
CA VAL A 79 -13.92 -5.60 -9.00
C VAL A 79 -15.00 -4.84 -8.26
N ALA A 80 -16.24 -4.97 -8.73
CA ALA A 80 -17.43 -4.33 -8.18
C ALA A 80 -18.62 -5.29 -8.18
N GLY A 81 -19.63 -4.99 -7.37
CA GLY A 81 -20.87 -5.76 -7.24
C GLY A 81 -20.88 -6.67 -6.01
N GLY A 82 -21.94 -6.63 -5.22
CA GLY A 82 -22.21 -7.56 -4.14
C GLY A 82 -21.36 -7.48 -2.87
N ILE A 83 -20.38 -6.59 -2.77
CA ILE A 83 -19.54 -6.45 -1.56
C ILE A 83 -20.45 -6.28 -0.33
N LYS A 84 -20.26 -7.13 0.69
CA LYS A 84 -21.12 -7.18 1.86
C LYS A 84 -20.47 -6.73 3.15
N ASP A 85 -19.15 -6.98 3.32
CA ASP A 85 -18.43 -6.75 4.57
C ASP A 85 -16.94 -6.43 4.34
N THR A 86 -16.28 -6.00 5.39
CA THR A 86 -14.86 -5.62 5.43
C THR A 86 -13.94 -6.80 5.12
N ALA A 87 -14.26 -7.99 5.62
CA ALA A 87 -13.44 -9.19 5.42
C ALA A 87 -13.37 -9.58 3.94
N GLN A 88 -14.46 -9.40 3.19
CA GLN A 88 -14.48 -9.65 1.76
C GLN A 88 -13.58 -8.67 0.99
N ILE A 89 -13.59 -7.38 1.35
CA ILE A 89 -12.67 -6.39 0.76
C ILE A 89 -11.22 -6.80 1.02
N ALA A 90 -10.90 -7.17 2.25
CA ALA A 90 -9.55 -7.61 2.61
C ALA A 90 -9.12 -8.86 1.83
N ALA A 91 -10.02 -9.84 1.68
CA ALA A 91 -9.76 -11.06 0.91
C ALA A 91 -9.45 -10.77 -0.57
N ILE A 92 -10.24 -9.90 -1.20
CA ILE A 92 -10.02 -9.49 -2.59
C ILE A 92 -8.72 -8.68 -2.74
N SER A 93 -8.47 -7.77 -1.79
CA SER A 93 -7.25 -6.98 -1.77
C SER A 93 -5.99 -7.84 -1.63
N ARG A 94 -6.04 -8.97 -0.88
CA ARG A 94 -4.92 -9.92 -0.78
C ARG A 94 -4.62 -10.63 -2.11
N LEU A 95 -5.56 -10.68 -3.03
CA LEU A 95 -5.33 -11.17 -4.40
C LEU A 95 -4.62 -10.12 -5.29
N GLY A 96 -4.27 -8.95 -4.75
CA GLY A 96 -3.65 -7.86 -5.50
C GLY A 96 -4.64 -7.04 -6.33
N LEU A 97 -5.93 -7.14 -6.04
CA LEU A 97 -7.01 -6.49 -6.79
C LEU A 97 -7.52 -5.24 -6.06
N ASP A 98 -8.01 -4.30 -6.84
CA ASP A 98 -8.77 -3.16 -6.32
C ASP A 98 -10.24 -3.53 -6.15
N VAL A 99 -10.90 -2.87 -5.20
CA VAL A 99 -12.32 -3.08 -4.90
C VAL A 99 -13.08 -1.77 -4.99
N GLN A 100 -14.16 -1.76 -5.78
CA GLN A 100 -15.12 -0.68 -5.76
C GLN A 100 -16.27 -1.06 -4.84
N VAL A 101 -16.49 -0.27 -3.79
CA VAL A 101 -17.53 -0.50 -2.78
C VAL A 101 -18.64 0.53 -2.97
N GLY A 102 -19.86 0.05 -3.14
CA GLY A 102 -21.07 0.86 -3.28
C GLY A 102 -21.93 0.85 -2.01
N MET A 103 -23.06 0.17 -2.06
CA MET A 103 -24.10 0.17 -1.03
C MET A 103 -23.63 -0.23 0.38
N ALA A 104 -22.65 -1.13 0.49
CA ALA A 104 -22.12 -1.53 1.79
C ALA A 104 -21.46 -0.37 2.54
N LEU A 105 -20.78 0.53 1.83
CA LEU A 105 -20.19 1.75 2.41
C LEU A 105 -21.28 2.72 2.85
N TYR A 106 -22.26 3.01 1.98
CA TYR A 106 -23.36 3.93 2.32
C TYR A 106 -24.22 3.46 3.47
N LYS A 107 -24.35 2.15 3.66
CA LYS A 107 -25.08 1.56 4.79
C LYS A 107 -24.24 1.41 6.05
N GLY A 108 -22.96 1.80 6.04
CA GLY A 108 -22.07 1.65 7.19
C GLY A 108 -21.72 0.21 7.55
N LEU A 109 -21.86 -0.74 6.60
CA LEU A 109 -21.52 -2.15 6.80
C LEU A 109 -20.00 -2.42 6.63
N VAL A 110 -19.28 -1.46 6.09
CA VAL A 110 -17.86 -1.52 5.80
C VAL A 110 -17.15 -0.33 6.43
N ASP A 111 -16.12 -0.60 7.19
CA ASP A 111 -15.14 0.39 7.62
C ASP A 111 -13.92 0.30 6.69
N PRO A 112 -13.64 1.35 5.88
CA PRO A 112 -12.49 1.34 4.97
C PRO A 112 -11.14 1.19 5.67
N ILE A 113 -10.99 1.75 6.88
CA ILE A 113 -9.76 1.64 7.66
C ILE A 113 -9.56 0.19 8.11
N GLU A 114 -10.63 -0.45 8.61
CA GLU A 114 -10.55 -1.88 8.96
C GLU A 114 -10.23 -2.75 7.75
N ALA A 115 -10.79 -2.44 6.59
CA ALA A 115 -10.48 -3.18 5.37
C ALA A 115 -8.99 -3.11 5.03
N VAL A 116 -8.36 -1.94 5.19
CA VAL A 116 -6.91 -1.78 5.04
C VAL A 116 -6.18 -2.61 6.08
N LEU A 117 -6.52 -2.49 7.36
CA LEU A 117 -5.87 -3.21 8.46
C LEU A 117 -5.95 -4.73 8.30
N GLU A 118 -7.10 -5.26 7.90
CA GLU A 118 -7.30 -6.68 7.65
C GLU A 118 -6.57 -7.18 6.41
N SER A 119 -6.27 -6.30 5.44
CA SER A 119 -5.53 -6.68 4.24
C SER A 119 -4.03 -6.80 4.47
N LEU A 120 -3.49 -6.32 5.61
CA LEU A 120 -2.07 -6.30 5.93
C LEU A 120 -1.63 -7.55 6.69
N ASN A 121 -0.36 -7.91 6.52
CA ASN A 121 0.29 -9.03 7.19
C ASN A 121 1.05 -8.52 8.43
N PHE A 122 0.35 -8.46 9.56
CA PHE A 122 0.99 -8.22 10.85
C PHE A 122 1.64 -9.52 11.34
N GLY A 123 2.72 -9.41 12.14
CA GLY A 123 3.33 -10.57 12.80
C GLY A 123 4.76 -10.87 12.39
N GLY A 124 5.28 -10.21 11.33
CA GLY A 124 6.70 -10.30 10.96
C GLY A 124 7.63 -9.71 12.02
N VAL A 125 7.15 -8.70 12.75
CA VAL A 125 7.88 -8.07 13.87
C VAL A 125 7.02 -8.08 15.12
N LYS A 126 7.59 -8.54 16.25
CA LYS A 126 6.93 -8.52 17.56
C LYS A 126 7.66 -7.62 18.54
N SER A 127 6.91 -6.98 19.43
CA SER A 127 7.44 -6.19 20.53
C SER A 127 6.51 -6.33 21.74
N GLY A 128 6.90 -7.14 22.74
CA GLY A 128 5.98 -7.64 23.75
C GLY A 128 4.83 -8.41 23.09
N ASP A 129 3.60 -8.11 23.47
CA ASP A 129 2.40 -8.74 22.91
C ASP A 129 1.91 -8.09 21.61
N GLN A 130 2.61 -7.03 21.14
CA GLN A 130 2.23 -6.30 19.92
C GLN A 130 2.83 -6.92 18.68
N GLU A 131 1.97 -7.18 17.69
CA GLU A 131 2.37 -7.45 16.31
C GLU A 131 2.52 -6.12 15.56
N LEU A 132 3.66 -5.93 14.93
CA LEU A 132 4.04 -4.67 14.30
C LEU A 132 4.35 -4.86 12.82
N ILE A 133 4.15 -3.77 12.07
CA ILE A 133 4.63 -3.63 10.70
C ILE A 133 5.70 -2.54 10.66
N PRO A 134 6.89 -2.80 10.04
CA PRO A 134 7.86 -1.76 9.73
C PRO A 134 7.22 -0.67 8.87
N THR A 135 7.49 0.58 9.20
CA THR A 135 6.90 1.73 8.52
C THR A 135 8.00 2.70 8.13
N VAL A 136 8.37 2.71 6.86
CA VAL A 136 9.26 3.70 6.26
C VAL A 136 8.49 5.00 6.10
N VAL A 137 9.08 6.11 6.53
CA VAL A 137 8.48 7.43 6.43
C VAL A 137 9.32 8.30 5.52
N GLN A 138 8.70 8.85 4.48
CA GLN A 138 9.33 9.78 3.54
C GLN A 138 8.52 11.08 3.43
N ASP A 139 9.17 12.13 2.94
CA ASP A 139 8.49 13.36 2.58
C ASP A 139 7.89 13.30 1.15
N GLN A 140 7.31 14.41 0.70
CA GLN A 140 6.69 14.55 -0.62
C GLN A 140 7.72 14.48 -1.78
N ALA A 141 9.00 14.75 -1.49
CA ALA A 141 10.09 14.65 -2.46
C ALA A 141 10.67 13.23 -2.55
N GLY A 142 10.21 12.31 -1.67
CA GLY A 142 10.71 10.95 -1.58
C GLY A 142 11.95 10.79 -0.72
N GLN A 143 12.37 11.84 0.02
CA GLN A 143 13.46 11.73 0.97
C GLN A 143 12.99 10.91 2.19
N VAL A 144 13.71 9.85 2.49
CA VAL A 144 13.43 9.05 3.70
C VAL A 144 13.77 9.85 4.95
N LEU A 145 12.80 9.97 5.85
CA LEU A 145 12.91 10.73 7.08
C LEU A 145 13.28 9.85 8.27
N MET A 146 12.62 8.72 8.41
CA MET A 146 12.82 7.80 9.53
C MET A 146 12.25 6.41 9.22
N LEU A 147 12.63 5.42 10.04
CA LEU A 147 11.96 4.13 10.13
C LEU A 147 11.22 4.06 11.48
N ALA A 148 9.95 3.74 11.43
CA ALA A 148 9.09 3.54 12.59
C ALA A 148 8.43 2.15 12.54
N TYR A 149 7.55 1.89 13.50
CA TYR A 149 6.75 0.67 13.55
C TYR A 149 5.30 1.02 13.82
N SER A 150 4.40 0.35 13.13
CA SER A 150 2.96 0.53 13.31
C SER A 150 2.35 -0.74 13.90
N SER A 151 1.60 -0.58 14.99
CA SER A 151 0.63 -1.57 15.46
C SER A 151 -0.70 -1.37 14.74
N ARG A 152 -1.64 -2.31 14.84
CA ARG A 152 -2.99 -2.13 14.30
C ARG A 152 -3.62 -0.84 14.81
N GLU A 153 -3.50 -0.56 16.11
CA GLU A 153 -4.07 0.63 16.74
C GLU A 153 -3.39 1.91 16.26
N SER A 154 -2.05 1.97 16.23
CA SER A 154 -1.35 3.16 15.74
C SER A 154 -1.65 3.45 14.28
N LEU A 155 -1.77 2.42 13.44
CA LEU A 155 -2.12 2.60 12.03
C LEU A 155 -3.57 3.08 11.87
N ARG A 156 -4.51 2.53 12.64
CA ARG A 156 -5.89 3.03 12.69
C ARG A 156 -5.92 4.52 13.01
N LEU A 157 -5.23 4.92 14.09
CA LEU A 157 -5.17 6.33 14.49
C LEU A 157 -4.49 7.19 13.43
N ALA A 158 -3.40 6.72 12.83
CA ALA A 158 -2.71 7.46 11.77
C ALA A 158 -3.63 7.75 10.58
N LEU A 159 -4.41 6.75 10.14
CA LEU A 159 -5.35 6.88 9.02
C LEU A 159 -6.57 7.74 9.39
N THR A 160 -7.06 7.65 10.64
CA THR A 160 -8.22 8.43 11.12
C THR A 160 -7.86 9.89 11.33
N GLU A 161 -6.70 10.16 11.98
CA GLU A 161 -6.27 11.52 12.35
C GLU A 161 -5.56 12.24 11.19
N GLY A 162 -5.14 11.51 10.14
CA GLY A 162 -4.31 12.06 9.07
C GLY A 162 -2.93 12.51 9.56
N ARG A 163 -2.35 11.81 10.53
CA ARG A 163 -1.09 12.19 11.21
C ARG A 163 -0.14 11.01 11.37
N GLY A 164 1.14 11.31 11.58
CA GLY A 164 2.14 10.31 11.94
C GLY A 164 1.91 9.79 13.36
N VAL A 165 1.26 8.63 13.48
CA VAL A 165 1.06 7.89 14.73
C VAL A 165 1.70 6.53 14.59
N TYR A 166 2.55 6.16 15.54
CA TYR A 166 3.39 4.98 15.51
C TYR A 166 3.32 4.22 16.83
N PHE A 167 3.95 3.05 16.88
CA PHE A 167 4.19 2.31 18.11
C PHE A 167 5.67 2.39 18.50
N SER A 168 5.94 2.87 19.71
CA SER A 168 7.28 2.94 20.27
C SER A 168 7.65 1.62 20.94
N ARG A 169 8.59 0.87 20.36
CA ARG A 169 9.06 -0.41 20.91
C ARG A 169 9.74 -0.26 22.27
N SER A 170 10.51 0.81 22.47
CA SER A 170 11.21 1.04 23.73
C SER A 170 10.29 1.47 24.86
N ARG A 171 9.21 2.21 24.56
CA ARG A 171 8.22 2.67 25.54
C ARG A 171 7.01 1.76 25.65
N GLN A 172 6.88 0.76 24.74
CA GLN A 172 5.71 -0.13 24.64
C GLN A 172 4.38 0.63 24.60
N SER A 173 4.33 1.72 23.85
CA SER A 173 3.17 2.62 23.81
C SER A 173 3.01 3.30 22.46
N LEU A 174 1.82 3.81 22.23
CA LEU A 174 1.52 4.69 21.09
C LEU A 174 2.38 5.96 21.14
N TRP A 175 2.77 6.43 19.98
CA TRP A 175 3.57 7.63 19.83
C TRP A 175 3.06 8.48 18.68
N ARG A 176 2.50 9.64 19.01
CA ARG A 176 2.18 10.68 18.04
C ARG A 176 3.40 11.53 17.77
N LYS A 177 3.85 11.54 16.54
CA LYS A 177 5.03 12.32 16.14
C LYS A 177 4.74 13.82 16.32
N GLY A 178 5.62 14.49 17.06
CA GLY A 178 5.52 15.92 17.33
C GLY A 178 4.58 16.32 18.47
N GLU A 179 3.98 15.38 19.21
CA GLU A 179 3.07 15.68 20.32
C GLU A 179 3.73 16.57 21.39
N THR A 180 5.02 16.39 21.65
CA THR A 180 5.77 17.18 22.63
C THR A 180 6.62 18.28 21.98
N SER A 181 7.24 17.99 20.82
CA SER A 181 8.19 18.91 20.17
C SER A 181 7.53 19.89 19.19
N GLY A 182 6.29 19.66 18.79
CA GLY A 182 5.65 20.42 17.71
C GLY A 182 6.06 19.98 16.29
N HIS A 183 7.09 19.13 16.13
CA HIS A 183 7.56 18.62 14.83
C HIS A 183 6.65 17.52 14.31
N VAL A 184 5.44 17.89 13.94
CA VAL A 184 4.37 16.98 13.55
C VAL A 184 4.55 16.44 12.12
N GLN A 185 3.87 15.35 11.84
CA GLN A 185 3.75 14.77 10.51
C GLN A 185 2.28 14.74 10.10
N GLU A 186 1.95 15.37 8.98
CA GLU A 186 0.66 15.21 8.31
C GLU A 186 0.78 14.02 7.35
N LEU A 187 -0.06 13.00 7.53
CA LEU A 187 -0.06 11.82 6.68
C LEU A 187 -0.79 12.12 5.36
N LEU A 188 -0.08 12.06 4.25
CA LEU A 188 -0.63 12.31 2.90
C LEU A 188 -1.00 11.02 2.19
N SER A 189 -0.22 9.96 2.38
CA SER A 189 -0.53 8.64 1.84
C SER A 189 0.10 7.52 2.65
N CYS A 190 -0.56 6.36 2.64
CA CYS A 190 -0.08 5.11 3.18
C CYS A 190 -0.12 4.06 2.08
N ARG A 191 0.98 3.36 1.84
CA ARG A 191 1.08 2.25 0.89
C ARG A 191 1.69 1.04 1.58
N ALA A 192 1.18 -0.15 1.27
CA ALA A 192 1.84 -1.40 1.62
C ALA A 192 2.79 -1.80 0.49
N ASP A 193 3.78 -2.61 0.81
CA ASP A 193 4.64 -3.28 -0.17
C ASP A 193 3.93 -4.48 -0.83
N CYS A 194 4.66 -5.30 -1.60
CA CYS A 194 4.07 -6.34 -2.45
C CYS A 194 3.46 -7.51 -1.67
N ASP A 195 4.00 -7.85 -0.52
CA ASP A 195 3.55 -8.93 0.38
C ASP A 195 2.84 -8.41 1.64
N ARG A 196 2.68 -7.07 1.72
CA ARG A 196 1.87 -6.35 2.73
C ARG A 196 2.36 -6.50 4.16
N ASP A 197 3.65 -6.70 4.34
CA ASP A 197 4.29 -6.78 5.64
C ASP A 197 5.12 -5.54 6.00
N SER A 198 5.17 -4.52 5.10
CA SER A 198 5.84 -3.25 5.30
C SER A 198 5.00 -2.09 4.79
N LEU A 199 5.13 -0.92 5.41
CA LEU A 199 4.39 0.29 5.03
C LEU A 199 5.34 1.40 4.58
N LEU A 200 4.88 2.17 3.60
CA LEU A 200 5.46 3.44 3.20
C LEU A 200 4.46 4.56 3.48
N PHE A 201 4.79 5.42 4.45
CA PHE A 201 4.09 6.66 4.71
C PHE A 201 4.74 7.81 3.94
N THR A 202 3.94 8.53 3.15
CA THR A 202 4.35 9.84 2.64
C THR A 202 3.73 10.91 3.51
N VAL A 203 4.55 11.79 4.07
CA VAL A 203 4.11 12.80 5.01
C VAL A 203 4.54 14.21 4.60
N ARG A 204 3.79 15.21 5.05
CA ARG A 204 4.30 16.58 5.16
C ARG A 204 4.94 16.73 6.54
N GLN A 205 6.27 16.80 6.56
CA GLN A 205 7.04 17.00 7.79
C GLN A 205 7.08 18.47 8.16
N VAL A 206 6.78 18.77 9.42
CA VAL A 206 7.02 20.09 10.01
C VAL A 206 8.37 20.02 10.75
N GLU A 207 9.33 20.81 10.32
CA GLU A 207 10.68 20.89 10.89
C GLU A 207 11.40 19.52 10.96
N ALA A 208 12.02 19.18 12.11
CA ALA A 208 12.88 18.01 12.24
C ALA A 208 12.10 16.71 12.45
N ALA A 209 12.43 15.68 11.66
CA ALA A 209 11.92 14.32 11.93
C ALA A 209 12.74 13.61 13.02
N CYS A 210 14.03 13.92 13.14
CA CYS A 210 14.95 13.30 14.08
C CYS A 210 14.93 14.00 15.44
N HIS A 211 15.17 13.25 16.52
CA HIS A 211 15.35 13.79 17.88
C HIS A 211 16.64 14.60 18.06
N ASN A 212 17.57 14.53 17.09
CA ASN A 212 18.79 15.35 17.03
C ASN A 212 18.58 16.65 16.22
N ASP A 213 17.36 17.11 16.06
CA ASP A 213 16.98 18.31 15.32
C ASP A 213 17.43 18.33 13.85
N THR A 214 17.63 17.16 13.27
CA THR A 214 17.86 17.01 11.82
C THR A 214 16.58 16.66 11.09
N TYR A 215 16.45 17.12 9.84
CA TYR A 215 15.28 16.88 9.01
C TYR A 215 15.03 15.39 8.77
N SER A 216 16.07 14.57 8.73
CA SER A 216 15.99 13.11 8.56
C SER A 216 16.90 12.43 9.58
N CYS A 217 16.49 11.25 10.05
CA CYS A 217 17.33 10.36 10.87
C CYS A 217 18.56 9.85 10.12
N PHE A 218 18.56 9.98 8.79
CA PHE A 218 19.64 9.56 7.90
C PHE A 218 20.51 10.74 7.44
N ALA A 219 20.30 11.95 7.98
CA ALA A 219 21.09 13.14 7.72
C ALA A 219 21.75 13.63 9.02
N GLY A 220 22.99 14.20 8.91
CA GLY A 220 23.71 14.76 10.05
C GLY A 220 25.08 14.12 10.27
N ALA A 221 25.89 14.72 11.16
CA ALA A 221 27.31 14.38 11.35
C ALA A 221 27.62 12.93 11.76
N GLY A 222 26.62 12.15 12.13
CA GLY A 222 26.76 10.72 12.39
C GLY A 222 26.24 9.82 11.27
N ALA A 223 25.42 10.37 10.35
CA ALA A 223 24.79 9.64 9.25
C ALA A 223 25.65 9.61 7.97
N ASP A 224 26.65 10.50 7.87
CA ASP A 224 27.55 10.58 6.72
C ASP A 224 28.60 9.46 6.65
N ARG A 225 28.57 8.52 7.59
CA ARG A 225 29.39 7.31 7.48
C ARG A 225 28.79 6.40 6.42
N LYS A 226 29.10 6.69 5.17
CA LYS A 226 28.85 5.77 4.06
C LYS A 226 29.71 4.52 4.29
N PHE A 227 29.08 3.45 4.72
CA PHE A 227 29.70 2.13 4.69
C PHE A 227 29.75 1.69 3.22
N SER A 228 30.85 1.96 2.55
CA SER A 228 31.11 1.41 1.21
C SER A 228 32.13 0.28 1.33
N LEU A 229 31.94 -0.79 0.57
CA LEU A 229 32.94 -1.88 0.49
C LEU A 229 34.31 -1.31 0.06
N ALA A 230 34.36 -0.34 -0.83
CA ALA A 230 35.59 0.34 -1.23
C ALA A 230 36.31 1.01 -0.05
N ALA A 231 35.57 1.65 0.88
CA ALA A 231 36.17 2.24 2.08
C ALA A 231 36.70 1.21 3.08
N LEU A 232 36.16 -0.01 3.07
CA LEU A 232 36.63 -1.12 3.90
C LEU A 232 37.88 -1.79 3.33
N PHE A 233 38.03 -1.84 2.00
CA PHE A 233 39.14 -2.51 1.33
C PHE A 233 40.36 -1.61 1.08
N SER A 234 40.17 -0.28 0.98
CA SER A 234 41.26 0.68 0.79
C SER A 234 42.40 0.54 1.80
N PRO A 235 42.18 0.36 3.13
CA PRO A 235 43.27 0.16 4.09
C PRO A 235 43.96 -1.21 3.96
N LEU A 236 43.30 -2.21 3.33
CA LEU A 236 43.90 -3.52 3.13
C LEU A 236 44.79 -3.57 1.89
N GLU A 237 44.46 -2.80 0.87
CA GLU A 237 45.30 -2.68 -0.33
C GLU A 237 46.59 -1.93 -0.04
N SER A 238 46.56 -0.80 0.69
CA SER A 238 47.76 -0.09 1.11
C SER A 238 48.70 -0.94 1.96
N ARG A 239 48.21 -1.79 2.85
CA ARG A 239 49.02 -2.70 3.65
C ARG A 239 49.66 -3.83 2.84
N LYS A 240 49.04 -4.22 1.70
CA LYS A 240 49.68 -5.20 0.80
C LYS A 240 50.81 -4.60 -0.03
N GLU A 241 50.67 -3.36 -0.41
CA GLU A 241 51.75 -2.63 -1.12
C GLU A 241 52.97 -2.38 -0.22
N ASP A 242 52.74 -1.93 1.04
CA ASP A 242 53.80 -1.76 2.05
C ASP A 242 54.50 -3.07 2.38
N ALA A 243 53.81 -4.22 2.36
CA ALA A 243 54.41 -5.53 2.61
C ALA A 243 55.22 -6.07 1.39
N ALA A 244 54.90 -5.64 0.19
CA ALA A 244 55.59 -6.04 -1.04
C ALA A 244 56.89 -5.23 -1.29
N GLU A 245 56.95 -3.98 -0.80
CA GLU A 245 58.13 -3.13 -0.90
C GLU A 245 59.20 -3.40 0.21
N GLY A 246 58.85 -4.19 1.23
CA GLY A 246 59.70 -4.54 2.37
C GLY A 246 60.35 -5.92 2.33
N SER A 247 60.37 -6.60 1.17
CA SER A 247 60.96 -7.96 1.00
C SER A 247 62.19 -7.96 0.09
#